data_efe4cee6a3ed585e44ed15e2942c6485
#
_entry.id   efe4cee6a3ed585e44ed15e2942c6485
#
_cell.length_a   1.000
_cell.length_b   1.000
_cell.length_c   1.000
_cell.angle_alpha   90.00
_cell.angle_beta   90.00
_cell.angle_gamma   90.00
#
_symmetry.space_group_name_H-M   'P 1'
#
loop_
_entity.id
_entity.type
_entity.pdbx_description
1 polymer ?
#
loop_
_entity_poly.entity_id
_entity_poly.type
_entity_poly.pdbx_seq_one_letter_code
_entity_poly.pdbx_strand_id
1 'polypeptide(L)'
;MLPNIQLDALLDEAGMSHAGLAVRVNRAGRARGMSLRYEHTAVARWLKGQRPRGQVPDLLCEVLGTRLRRTVTLDDIGLGVPGAPAPVHTTALCGFVERAAALWRSDAQQRPHLRGTAPVTGTPAVLPVWEWENPPEDTDVSRGGSCRVGRADTGTLRAARTHYEQMYRKAGGVATRARIVGFLNSGTAPLLRGSYSDATGRELLRATGGLVAIAGICAYDSDEQGLAQRYFHQALRLAKASGDRALGAYVVALLVNQALFMREYRQAVAFAEAALRTAGRELTPALGSDLHAMQGKAYAYLGDAGSALACIGRAEEAAGRIRPGAEPDETGYVQPGLVNVQVAEALLRLGDLPAARAQAVAAAAAPAHDRGRVHRLAVLARIELRQGDADRGVATAVEMAVQARGMESRRLRDRLRDVRDDLRGTRFGGADEAAALIEGALRVPL
;
A
#
# COMPACT_ATOMS: atom_id res chain seq x y z
N MET A 1 2.22 -23.38 23.50
CA MET A 1 3.10 -22.74 22.52
C MET A 1 2.78 -23.35 21.17
N LEU A 2 2.62 -22.54 20.15
CA LEU A 2 2.39 -23.02 18.77
C LEU A 2 3.73 -23.48 18.16
N PRO A 3 3.76 -24.59 17.39
CA PRO A 3 4.97 -25.04 16.71
C PRO A 3 5.50 -23.96 15.73
N ASN A 4 6.82 -23.89 15.62
CA ASN A 4 7.48 -23.00 14.67
C ASN A 4 7.67 -23.71 13.33
N ILE A 5 6.58 -23.81 12.58
CA ILE A 5 6.53 -24.45 11.25
C ILE A 5 7.42 -23.74 10.21
N GLN A 6 7.77 -22.47 10.45
CA GLN A 6 8.58 -21.67 9.53
C GLN A 6 10.05 -22.05 9.61
N LEU A 7 10.58 -22.22 10.83
CA LEU A 7 11.93 -22.71 11.04
C LEU A 7 12.07 -24.16 10.54
N ASP A 8 11.02 -24.98 10.72
CA ASP A 8 10.99 -26.37 10.25
C ASP A 8 11.08 -26.44 8.72
N ALA A 9 10.23 -25.68 8.03
CA ALA A 9 10.23 -25.60 6.56
C ALA A 9 11.57 -25.09 6.00
N LEU A 10 12.24 -24.16 6.69
CA LEU A 10 13.56 -23.67 6.28
C LEU A 10 14.68 -24.68 6.50
N LEU A 11 14.57 -25.52 7.52
CA LEU A 11 15.51 -26.62 7.75
C LEU A 11 15.39 -27.66 6.64
N ASP A 12 14.16 -28.00 6.23
CA ASP A 12 13.90 -28.89 5.11
C ASP A 12 14.42 -28.30 3.79
N GLU A 13 14.14 -27.02 3.50
CA GLU A 13 14.66 -26.32 2.33
C GLU A 13 16.20 -26.31 2.29
N ALA A 14 16.84 -26.11 3.46
CA ALA A 14 18.29 -26.10 3.61
C ALA A 14 18.92 -27.50 3.56
N GLY A 15 18.12 -28.57 3.61
CA GLY A 15 18.59 -29.95 3.77
C GLY A 15 19.44 -30.09 5.04
N MET A 16 19.00 -29.53 6.16
CA MET A 16 19.80 -29.41 7.38
C MET A 16 19.13 -30.11 8.56
N SER A 17 19.82 -31.08 9.16
CA SER A 17 19.35 -31.74 10.38
C SER A 17 19.40 -30.81 11.59
N HIS A 18 18.63 -31.11 12.63
CA HIS A 18 18.66 -30.38 13.91
C HIS A 18 20.07 -30.31 14.53
N ALA A 19 20.81 -31.43 14.49
CA ALA A 19 22.20 -31.47 14.94
C ALA A 19 23.11 -30.60 14.07
N GLY A 20 22.92 -30.63 12.75
CA GLY A 20 23.67 -29.81 11.81
C GLY A 20 23.42 -28.30 11.99
N LEU A 21 22.21 -27.87 12.32
CA LEU A 21 21.90 -26.49 12.67
C LEU A 21 22.61 -26.10 14.01
N ALA A 22 22.47 -26.91 15.05
CA ALA A 22 23.08 -26.64 16.36
C ALA A 22 24.59 -26.43 16.26
N VAL A 23 25.30 -27.29 15.53
CA VAL A 23 26.77 -27.20 15.33
C VAL A 23 27.13 -25.90 14.61
N ARG A 24 26.39 -25.50 13.57
CA ARG A 24 26.67 -24.27 12.82
C ARG A 24 26.37 -23.01 13.61
N VAL A 25 25.30 -23.00 14.39
CA VAL A 25 24.97 -21.90 15.30
C VAL A 25 26.04 -21.73 16.38
N ASN A 26 26.51 -22.82 16.97
CA ASN A 26 27.62 -22.78 17.92
C ASN A 26 28.92 -22.27 17.29
N ARG A 27 29.20 -22.63 16.02
CA ARG A 27 30.38 -22.14 15.29
C ARG A 27 30.25 -20.65 15.00
N ALA A 28 29.11 -20.19 14.48
CA ALA A 28 28.85 -18.78 14.21
C ALA A 28 28.91 -17.93 15.49
N GLY A 29 28.37 -18.45 16.60
CA GLY A 29 28.48 -17.82 17.92
C GLY A 29 29.91 -17.68 18.38
N ARG A 30 30.74 -18.71 18.25
CA ARG A 30 32.19 -18.66 18.59
C ARG A 30 32.92 -17.59 17.78
N ALA A 31 32.62 -17.46 16.49
CA ALA A 31 33.22 -16.43 15.65
C ALA A 31 32.88 -15.00 16.12
N ARG A 32 31.80 -14.84 16.89
CA ARG A 32 31.38 -13.58 17.53
C ARG A 32 31.74 -13.48 19.01
N GLY A 33 32.62 -14.33 19.50
CA GLY A 33 33.09 -14.36 20.89
C GLY A 33 32.09 -14.95 21.91
N MET A 34 31.01 -15.60 21.42
CA MET A 34 30.00 -16.20 22.29
C MET A 34 30.31 -17.66 22.61
N SER A 35 30.13 -18.05 23.86
CA SER A 35 30.28 -19.44 24.30
C SER A 35 28.94 -20.19 24.26
N LEU A 36 28.53 -20.62 23.07
CA LEU A 36 27.30 -21.37 22.87
C LEU A 36 27.55 -22.88 22.83
N ARG A 37 26.64 -23.65 23.44
CA ARG A 37 26.67 -25.13 23.49
C ARG A 37 25.30 -25.72 23.24
N TYR A 38 24.69 -25.37 22.08
CA TYR A 38 23.41 -25.94 21.71
C TYR A 38 23.59 -27.35 21.12
N GLU A 39 22.61 -28.19 21.39
CA GLU A 39 22.46 -29.53 20.84
C GLU A 39 21.17 -29.63 20.02
N HIS A 40 20.96 -30.76 19.34
CA HIS A 40 19.75 -31.03 18.58
C HIS A 40 18.45 -30.84 19.39
N THR A 41 18.50 -31.10 20.69
CA THR A 41 17.41 -30.91 21.65
C THR A 41 16.98 -29.45 21.79
N ALA A 42 17.93 -28.51 21.69
CA ALA A 42 17.61 -27.09 21.70
C ALA A 42 16.84 -26.69 20.44
N VAL A 43 17.27 -27.18 19.27
CA VAL A 43 16.58 -26.96 17.99
C VAL A 43 15.17 -27.54 18.03
N ALA A 44 15.01 -28.77 18.56
CA ALA A 44 13.70 -29.39 18.72
C ALA A 44 12.76 -28.58 19.63
N ARG A 45 13.27 -27.89 20.65
CA ARG A 45 12.48 -26.98 21.50
C ARG A 45 12.09 -25.70 20.74
N TRP A 46 12.98 -25.16 19.90
CA TRP A 46 12.66 -23.99 19.04
C TRP A 46 11.56 -24.32 18.03
N LEU A 47 11.59 -25.52 17.44
CA LEU A 47 10.54 -26.01 16.56
C LEU A 47 9.20 -26.20 17.29
N LYS A 48 9.22 -26.57 18.58
CA LYS A 48 8.03 -26.62 19.43
C LYS A 48 7.52 -25.26 19.90
N GLY A 49 8.13 -24.14 19.42
CA GLY A 49 7.69 -22.77 19.70
C GLY A 49 8.45 -22.06 20.81
N GLN A 50 9.49 -22.67 21.43
CA GLN A 50 10.35 -21.96 22.37
C GLN A 50 11.20 -20.93 21.61
N ARG A 51 11.22 -19.68 22.07
CA ARG A 51 12.04 -18.64 21.43
C ARG A 51 13.48 -18.71 21.93
N PRO A 52 14.49 -18.78 21.05
CA PRO A 52 15.90 -18.62 21.43
C PRO A 52 16.14 -17.20 21.95
N ARG A 53 17.08 -17.06 22.90
CA ARG A 53 17.37 -15.79 23.60
C ARG A 53 18.59 -15.08 23.00
N GLY A 54 18.69 -13.78 23.29
CA GLY A 54 19.83 -12.94 22.90
C GLY A 54 20.02 -12.86 21.39
N GLN A 55 21.25 -13.01 20.92
CA GLN A 55 21.63 -12.94 19.49
C GLN A 55 21.44 -14.26 18.73
N VAL A 56 20.89 -15.29 19.34
CA VAL A 56 20.72 -16.60 18.68
C VAL A 56 19.76 -16.55 17.51
N PRO A 57 18.65 -15.78 17.53
CA PRO A 57 17.82 -15.57 16.35
C PRO A 57 18.60 -15.04 15.12
N ASP A 58 19.49 -14.08 15.33
CA ASP A 58 20.31 -13.51 14.24
C ASP A 58 21.31 -14.53 13.69
N LEU A 59 21.89 -15.36 14.57
CA LEU A 59 22.77 -16.47 14.15
C LEU A 59 22.02 -17.53 13.35
N LEU A 60 20.75 -17.81 13.67
CA LEU A 60 19.90 -18.71 12.88
C LEU A 60 19.70 -18.15 11.49
N CYS A 61 19.39 -16.85 11.37
CA CYS A 61 19.25 -16.17 10.09
C CYS A 61 20.54 -16.25 9.26
N GLU A 62 21.69 -15.98 9.87
CA GLU A 62 23.00 -16.04 9.20
C GLU A 62 23.33 -17.46 8.69
N VAL A 63 23.19 -18.48 9.55
CA VAL A 63 23.52 -19.88 9.24
C VAL A 63 22.60 -20.40 8.12
N LEU A 64 21.30 -20.16 8.22
CA LEU A 64 20.35 -20.57 7.20
C LEU A 64 20.53 -19.78 5.92
N GLY A 65 20.79 -18.47 6.02
CA GLY A 65 21.05 -17.60 4.87
C GLY A 65 22.29 -18.04 4.07
N THR A 66 23.39 -18.36 4.77
CA THR A 66 24.61 -18.89 4.15
C THR A 66 24.33 -20.21 3.40
N ARG A 67 23.55 -21.10 4.01
CA ARG A 67 23.24 -22.41 3.41
C ARG A 67 22.31 -22.30 2.21
N LEU A 68 21.31 -21.45 2.31
CA LEU A 68 20.30 -21.20 1.26
C LEU A 68 20.79 -20.21 0.19
N ARG A 69 21.97 -19.62 0.34
CA ARG A 69 22.53 -18.58 -0.53
C ARG A 69 21.58 -17.40 -0.74
N ARG A 70 20.83 -17.03 0.31
CA ARG A 70 19.90 -15.91 0.32
C ARG A 70 19.78 -15.33 1.72
N THR A 71 19.38 -14.06 1.84
CA THR A 71 19.09 -13.47 3.15
C THR A 71 17.86 -14.16 3.77
N VAL A 72 18.05 -14.61 5.01
CA VAL A 72 16.97 -15.14 5.87
C VAL A 72 16.75 -14.13 6.99
N THR A 73 15.49 -13.73 7.19
CA THR A 73 15.09 -12.74 8.19
C THR A 73 14.51 -13.41 9.43
N LEU A 74 14.35 -12.63 10.51
CA LEU A 74 13.66 -13.11 11.72
C LEU A 74 12.20 -13.53 11.42
N ASP A 75 11.56 -12.86 10.48
CA ASP A 75 10.23 -13.22 10.01
C ASP A 75 10.23 -14.57 9.27
N ASP A 76 11.26 -14.84 8.47
CA ASP A 76 11.40 -16.11 7.75
C ASP A 76 11.53 -17.30 8.70
N ILE A 77 12.23 -17.14 9.83
CA ILE A 77 12.37 -18.19 10.85
C ILE A 77 11.26 -18.17 11.91
N GLY A 78 10.22 -17.37 11.74
CA GLY A 78 9.09 -17.31 12.68
C GLY A 78 9.40 -16.66 14.03
N LEU A 79 10.46 -15.88 14.10
CA LEU A 79 10.90 -15.20 15.33
C LEU A 79 10.81 -13.67 15.23
N GLY A 80 10.21 -13.14 14.15
CA GLY A 80 9.93 -11.72 14.02
C GLY A 80 9.04 -11.21 15.15
N VAL A 81 9.20 -9.94 15.51
CA VAL A 81 8.32 -9.26 16.46
C VAL A 81 7.12 -8.75 15.68
N PRO A 82 5.87 -9.16 16.01
CA PRO A 82 4.70 -8.60 15.37
C PRO A 82 4.71 -7.06 15.52
N GLY A 83 4.63 -6.33 14.40
CA GLY A 83 4.55 -4.86 14.42
C GLY A 83 5.89 -4.12 14.52
N ALA A 84 7.03 -4.79 14.65
CA ALA A 84 8.31 -4.09 14.53
C ALA A 84 8.47 -3.60 13.07
N PRO A 85 8.59 -2.29 12.82
CA PRO A 85 8.96 -1.82 11.50
C PRO A 85 10.33 -2.40 11.18
N ALA A 86 10.45 -3.06 10.02
CA ALA A 86 11.78 -3.37 9.51
C ALA A 86 12.52 -2.03 9.39
N PRO A 87 13.73 -1.89 9.97
CA PRO A 87 14.46 -0.63 9.84
C PRO A 87 14.66 -0.35 8.36
N VAL A 88 14.04 0.73 7.88
CA VAL A 88 14.14 1.21 6.50
C VAL A 88 15.54 1.82 6.26
N HIS A 89 16.29 2.00 7.35
CA HIS A 89 17.54 2.76 7.38
C HIS A 89 18.63 2.14 6.52
N THR A 90 19.11 2.94 5.59
CA THR A 90 20.46 2.94 4.95
C THR A 90 21.09 1.57 4.68
N THR A 91 20.30 0.61 4.26
CA THR A 91 20.85 -0.66 3.81
C THR A 91 21.19 -0.52 2.32
N ALA A 92 22.37 -1.01 1.93
CA ALA A 92 22.71 -1.15 0.53
C ALA A 92 21.54 -1.76 -0.26
N LEU A 93 21.32 -1.33 -1.50
CA LEU A 93 20.16 -1.72 -2.32
C LEU A 93 19.95 -3.24 -2.37
N CYS A 94 21.05 -4.03 -2.36
CA CYS A 94 20.97 -5.49 -2.33
C CYS A 94 20.27 -6.02 -1.05
N GLY A 95 20.59 -5.49 0.11
CA GLY A 95 19.95 -5.88 1.37
C GLY A 95 18.47 -5.44 1.42
N PHE A 96 18.15 -4.30 0.82
CA PHE A 96 16.76 -3.88 0.68
C PHE A 96 15.96 -4.84 -0.21
N VAL A 97 16.50 -5.24 -1.38
CA VAL A 97 15.86 -6.20 -2.30
C VAL A 97 15.56 -7.53 -1.60
N GLU A 98 16.49 -8.05 -0.79
CA GLU A 98 16.27 -9.29 -0.08
C GLU A 98 15.16 -9.17 0.99
N ARG A 99 15.09 -8.06 1.73
CA ARG A 99 14.00 -7.82 2.68
C ARG A 99 12.65 -7.65 1.98
N ALA A 100 12.62 -6.97 0.84
CA ALA A 100 11.41 -6.84 0.05
C ALA A 100 10.90 -8.21 -0.43
N ALA A 101 11.80 -9.04 -1.00
CA ALA A 101 11.47 -10.39 -1.41
C ALA A 101 11.04 -11.30 -0.24
N ALA A 102 11.58 -11.09 0.96
CA ALA A 102 11.15 -11.82 2.16
C ALA A 102 9.70 -11.46 2.55
N LEU A 103 9.32 -10.18 2.46
CA LEU A 103 7.92 -9.77 2.69
C LEU A 103 6.99 -10.41 1.66
N TRP A 104 7.34 -10.36 0.36
CA TRP A 104 6.52 -10.95 -0.71
C TRP A 104 6.33 -12.46 -0.53
N ARG A 105 7.38 -13.17 -0.13
CA ARG A 105 7.34 -14.59 0.19
C ARG A 105 6.43 -14.90 1.37
N SER A 106 6.54 -14.11 2.43
CA SER A 106 5.71 -14.24 3.63
C SER A 106 4.24 -13.97 3.35
N ASP A 107 3.94 -12.96 2.53
CA ASP A 107 2.56 -12.63 2.14
C ASP A 107 2.00 -13.68 1.15
N ALA A 108 2.79 -14.17 0.19
CA ALA A 108 2.39 -15.27 -0.70
C ALA A 108 2.03 -16.54 0.09
N GLN A 109 2.72 -16.80 1.20
CA GLN A 109 2.43 -17.89 2.13
C GLN A 109 1.29 -17.57 3.11
N GLN A 110 0.64 -16.43 2.97
CA GLN A 110 -0.48 -15.97 3.82
C GLN A 110 -0.17 -16.05 5.33
N ARG A 111 1.05 -15.72 5.74
CA ARG A 111 1.48 -15.87 7.14
C ARG A 111 0.61 -15.02 8.09
N PRO A 112 0.06 -15.61 9.16
CA PRO A 112 -0.90 -14.94 10.03
C PRO A 112 -0.37 -13.65 10.68
N HIS A 113 0.93 -13.54 10.96
CA HIS A 113 1.52 -12.36 11.60
C HIS A 113 1.56 -11.11 10.70
N LEU A 114 1.35 -11.25 9.39
CA LEU A 114 1.22 -10.11 8.48
C LEU A 114 -0.19 -9.53 8.52
N ARG A 115 -1.20 -10.35 8.84
CA ARG A 115 -2.58 -9.91 8.98
C ARG A 115 -2.75 -9.15 10.28
N GLY A 116 -3.46 -8.02 10.22
CA GLY A 116 -3.67 -7.19 11.40
C GLY A 116 -2.42 -6.49 11.94
N THR A 117 -1.30 -6.47 11.17
CA THR A 117 -0.16 -5.62 11.52
C THR A 117 -0.61 -4.16 11.59
N ALA A 118 -0.41 -3.52 12.74
CA ALA A 118 -0.71 -2.11 12.90
C ALA A 118 0.19 -1.25 11.99
N PRO A 119 -0.35 -0.21 11.34
CA PRO A 119 0.47 0.77 10.65
C PRO A 119 1.32 1.54 11.67
N VAL A 120 2.52 1.93 11.26
CA VAL A 120 3.34 2.84 12.07
C VAL A 120 2.86 4.27 11.89
N THR A 121 2.90 5.04 12.97
CA THR A 121 2.53 6.46 13.01
C THR A 121 3.68 7.30 13.55
N GLY A 122 3.58 8.62 13.47
CA GLY A 122 4.60 9.54 13.94
C GLY A 122 5.90 9.49 13.12
N THR A 123 7.03 9.73 13.76
CA THR A 123 8.36 9.81 13.12
C THR A 123 8.70 8.59 12.25
N PRO A 124 8.48 7.32 12.67
CA PRO A 124 8.78 6.17 11.83
C PRO A 124 7.97 6.11 10.53
N ALA A 125 6.77 6.71 10.49
CA ALA A 125 5.97 6.77 9.28
C ALA A 125 6.48 7.85 8.30
N VAL A 126 7.03 8.94 8.83
CA VAL A 126 7.53 10.09 8.03
C VAL A 126 8.88 9.79 7.41
N LEU A 127 9.72 9.03 8.09
CA LEU A 127 11.11 8.81 7.71
C LEU A 127 11.31 8.28 6.28
N PRO A 128 10.54 7.31 5.75
CA PRO A 128 10.71 6.85 4.37
C PRO A 128 10.45 7.95 3.32
N VAL A 129 9.50 8.85 3.59
CA VAL A 129 9.23 9.99 2.70
C VAL A 129 10.37 10.99 2.79
N TRP A 130 10.87 11.27 3.99
CA TRP A 130 12.04 12.14 4.19
C TRP A 130 13.30 11.57 3.51
N GLU A 131 13.55 10.27 3.62
CA GLU A 131 14.68 9.60 2.93
C GLU A 131 14.55 9.67 1.40
N TRP A 132 13.33 9.56 0.87
CA TRP A 132 13.10 9.71 -0.56
C TRP A 132 13.37 11.15 -1.04
N GLU A 133 12.98 12.14 -0.27
CA GLU A 133 13.17 13.56 -0.59
C GLU A 133 14.64 13.99 -0.51
N ASN A 134 15.43 13.37 0.37
CA ASN A 134 16.76 13.81 0.74
C ASN A 134 17.86 12.83 0.25
N PRO A 135 19.08 13.34 -0.05
CA PRO A 135 20.23 12.50 -0.36
C PRO A 135 20.60 11.57 0.83
N PRO A 136 21.41 10.50 0.60
CA PRO A 136 22.10 10.23 -0.66
C PRO A 136 21.23 9.53 -1.71
N GLU A 137 21.57 9.75 -2.99
CA GLU A 137 21.02 9.02 -4.11
C GLU A 137 21.79 7.70 -4.35
N ASP A 138 21.14 6.72 -4.98
CA ASP A 138 21.82 5.52 -5.44
C ASP A 138 22.58 5.85 -6.75
N THR A 139 23.90 5.99 -6.68
CA THR A 139 24.75 6.41 -7.80
C THR A 139 24.90 5.34 -8.88
N ASP A 140 24.89 4.06 -8.48
CA ASP A 140 24.95 2.90 -9.36
C ASP A 140 24.04 1.79 -8.81
N VAL A 141 23.12 1.33 -9.65
CA VAL A 141 22.20 0.25 -9.33
C VAL A 141 22.50 -1.02 -10.15
N SER A 142 23.61 -1.04 -10.87
CA SER A 142 24.04 -2.23 -11.61
C SER A 142 24.24 -3.43 -10.68
N ARG A 143 24.09 -4.63 -11.22
CA ARG A 143 24.27 -5.85 -10.46
C ARG A 143 24.87 -6.96 -11.32
N GLY A 144 25.78 -7.74 -10.72
CA GLY A 144 26.20 -9.05 -11.23
C GLY A 144 25.36 -10.16 -10.64
N GLY A 145 24.85 -11.06 -11.47
CA GLY A 145 24.03 -12.20 -11.07
C GLY A 145 24.09 -13.32 -12.11
N SER A 146 23.45 -14.45 -11.82
CA SER A 146 23.48 -15.63 -12.70
C SER A 146 22.51 -15.54 -13.90
N CYS A 147 21.47 -14.73 -13.82
CA CYS A 147 20.48 -14.55 -14.88
C CYS A 147 20.63 -13.16 -15.49
N ARG A 148 20.75 -13.06 -16.82
CA ARG A 148 20.82 -11.77 -17.51
C ARG A 148 19.41 -11.18 -17.60
N VAL A 149 19.26 -9.94 -17.19
CA VAL A 149 18.01 -9.17 -17.27
C VAL A 149 18.12 -8.10 -18.35
N GLY A 150 17.08 -7.98 -19.17
CA GLY A 150 17.01 -7.06 -20.30
C GLY A 150 15.68 -6.32 -20.42
N ARG A 151 15.52 -5.60 -21.54
CA ARG A 151 14.30 -4.81 -21.82
C ARG A 151 13.02 -5.64 -21.91
N ALA A 152 13.11 -6.90 -22.36
CA ALA A 152 11.95 -7.79 -22.41
C ALA A 152 11.38 -8.05 -21.01
N ASP A 153 12.25 -8.24 -20.01
CA ASP A 153 11.86 -8.49 -18.64
C ASP A 153 11.17 -7.26 -18.03
N THR A 154 11.75 -6.07 -18.24
CA THR A 154 11.14 -4.80 -17.76
C THR A 154 9.81 -4.52 -18.46
N GLY A 155 9.69 -4.88 -19.74
CA GLY A 155 8.44 -4.83 -20.51
C GLY A 155 7.36 -5.74 -19.91
N THR A 156 7.73 -6.97 -19.54
CA THR A 156 6.83 -7.93 -18.88
C THR A 156 6.33 -7.40 -17.55
N LEU A 157 7.20 -6.77 -16.73
CA LEU A 157 6.78 -6.19 -15.46
C LEU A 157 5.81 -5.01 -15.65
N ARG A 158 6.01 -4.16 -16.65
CA ARG A 158 5.08 -3.07 -16.99
C ARG A 158 3.71 -3.61 -17.42
N ALA A 159 3.70 -4.60 -18.30
CA ALA A 159 2.46 -5.26 -18.73
C ALA A 159 1.74 -5.94 -17.54
N ALA A 160 2.48 -6.59 -16.65
CA ALA A 160 1.93 -7.18 -15.44
C ALA A 160 1.31 -6.12 -14.51
N ARG A 161 1.95 -4.94 -14.35
CA ARG A 161 1.37 -3.82 -13.59
C ARG A 161 0.00 -3.42 -14.15
N THR A 162 -0.08 -3.17 -15.46
CA THR A 162 -1.35 -2.80 -16.12
C THR A 162 -2.41 -3.89 -15.95
N HIS A 163 -2.03 -5.16 -16.12
CA HIS A 163 -2.93 -6.29 -15.91
C HIS A 163 -3.49 -6.35 -14.49
N TYR A 164 -2.63 -6.25 -13.47
CA TYR A 164 -3.07 -6.32 -12.07
C TYR A 164 -3.86 -5.07 -11.64
N GLU A 165 -3.57 -3.90 -12.20
CA GLU A 165 -4.38 -2.72 -11.97
C GLU A 165 -5.79 -2.89 -12.54
N GLN A 166 -5.94 -3.40 -13.76
CA GLN A 166 -7.25 -3.70 -14.35
C GLN A 166 -8.01 -4.75 -13.54
N MET A 167 -7.33 -5.80 -13.09
CA MET A 167 -7.90 -6.82 -12.22
C MET A 167 -8.39 -6.19 -10.90
N TYR A 168 -7.58 -5.35 -10.26
CA TYR A 168 -7.96 -4.63 -9.05
C TYR A 168 -9.20 -3.74 -9.27
N ARG A 169 -9.24 -3.00 -10.36
CA ARG A 169 -10.38 -2.15 -10.70
C ARG A 169 -11.68 -2.95 -10.87
N LYS A 170 -11.59 -4.17 -11.40
CA LYS A 170 -12.74 -5.04 -11.66
C LYS A 170 -13.14 -5.87 -10.42
N ALA A 171 -12.20 -6.53 -9.76
CA ALA A 171 -12.46 -7.53 -8.73
C ALA A 171 -12.17 -7.06 -7.29
N GLY A 172 -11.43 -5.95 -7.12
CA GLY A 172 -11.01 -5.45 -5.80
C GLY A 172 -9.68 -6.01 -5.32
N GLY A 173 -9.24 -5.51 -4.15
CA GLY A 173 -7.93 -5.83 -3.58
C GLY A 173 -7.81 -7.25 -3.06
N VAL A 174 -8.85 -7.77 -2.44
CA VAL A 174 -8.85 -9.12 -1.84
C VAL A 174 -8.53 -10.18 -2.89
N ALA A 175 -9.28 -10.19 -4.01
CA ALA A 175 -9.12 -11.16 -5.10
C ALA A 175 -7.79 -11.00 -5.86
N THR A 176 -7.26 -9.77 -5.94
CA THR A 176 -6.07 -9.46 -6.75
C THR A 176 -4.78 -9.70 -5.98
N ARG A 177 -4.75 -9.46 -4.65
CA ARG A 177 -3.53 -9.45 -3.84
C ARG A 177 -2.73 -10.75 -3.94
N ALA A 178 -3.36 -11.89 -3.74
CA ALA A 178 -2.65 -13.17 -3.77
C ALA A 178 -1.92 -13.42 -5.09
N ARG A 179 -2.51 -13.00 -6.21
CA ARG A 179 -1.95 -13.19 -7.55
C ARG A 179 -0.76 -12.26 -7.81
N ILE A 180 -0.89 -10.97 -7.50
CA ILE A 180 0.22 -10.03 -7.69
C ILE A 180 1.39 -10.35 -6.75
N VAL A 181 1.13 -10.76 -5.51
CA VAL A 181 2.17 -11.14 -4.56
C VAL A 181 2.87 -12.42 -4.98
N GLY A 182 2.12 -13.41 -5.51
CA GLY A 182 2.69 -14.60 -6.14
C GLY A 182 3.63 -14.24 -7.29
N PHE A 183 3.22 -13.33 -8.17
CA PHE A 183 4.05 -12.84 -9.28
C PHE A 183 5.30 -12.06 -8.80
N LEU A 184 5.16 -11.20 -7.78
CA LEU A 184 6.31 -10.51 -7.17
C LEU A 184 7.33 -11.52 -6.61
N ASN A 185 6.87 -12.57 -5.94
CA ASN A 185 7.74 -13.57 -5.35
C ASN A 185 8.41 -14.47 -6.39
N SER A 186 7.68 -15.00 -7.38
CA SER A 186 8.18 -16.00 -8.33
C SER A 186 8.76 -15.39 -9.60
N GLY A 187 8.19 -14.28 -10.09
CA GLY A 187 8.59 -13.64 -11.35
C GLY A 187 9.54 -12.46 -11.14
N THR A 188 9.27 -11.58 -10.16
CA THR A 188 10.02 -10.32 -10.01
C THR A 188 11.28 -10.47 -9.16
N ALA A 189 11.21 -11.18 -8.02
CA ALA A 189 12.35 -11.34 -7.11
C ALA A 189 13.59 -11.97 -7.77
N PRO A 190 13.50 -12.99 -8.66
CA PRO A 190 14.65 -13.49 -9.40
C PRO A 190 15.30 -12.47 -10.32
N LEU A 191 14.50 -11.60 -10.99
CA LEU A 191 15.03 -10.55 -11.87
C LEU A 191 15.84 -9.51 -11.07
N LEU A 192 15.38 -9.11 -9.90
CA LEU A 192 16.11 -8.20 -9.02
C LEU A 192 17.46 -8.76 -8.54
N ARG A 193 17.64 -10.08 -8.57
CA ARG A 193 18.89 -10.78 -8.25
C ARG A 193 19.75 -11.07 -9.48
N GLY A 194 19.26 -10.73 -10.67
CA GLY A 194 19.90 -10.98 -11.93
C GLY A 194 21.12 -10.10 -12.18
N SER A 195 21.67 -10.21 -13.39
CA SER A 195 22.76 -9.39 -13.89
C SER A 195 22.23 -8.34 -14.85
N TYR A 196 22.48 -7.06 -14.56
CA TYR A 196 22.04 -5.93 -15.36
C TYR A 196 22.93 -4.70 -15.20
N SER A 197 22.97 -3.86 -16.25
CA SER A 197 23.63 -2.55 -16.23
C SER A 197 22.85 -1.54 -15.37
N ASP A 198 23.44 -0.40 -15.02
CA ASP A 198 22.76 0.68 -14.29
C ASP A 198 21.46 1.11 -15.00
N ALA A 199 21.52 1.38 -16.30
CA ALA A 199 20.33 1.80 -17.06
C ALA A 199 19.20 0.74 -17.03
N THR A 200 19.49 -0.53 -17.22
CA THR A 200 18.50 -1.61 -17.12
C THR A 200 18.02 -1.78 -15.68
N GLY A 201 18.91 -1.62 -14.70
CA GLY A 201 18.59 -1.67 -13.29
C GLY A 201 17.57 -0.59 -12.88
N ARG A 202 17.76 0.65 -13.35
CA ARG A 202 16.80 1.74 -13.09
C ARG A 202 15.42 1.45 -13.68
N GLU A 203 15.36 0.95 -14.92
CA GLU A 203 14.10 0.52 -15.53
C GLU A 203 13.45 -0.65 -14.77
N LEU A 204 14.23 -1.62 -14.33
CA LEU A 204 13.78 -2.77 -13.55
C LEU A 204 13.20 -2.34 -12.20
N LEU A 205 13.91 -1.46 -11.49
CA LEU A 205 13.48 -0.93 -10.18
C LEU A 205 12.21 -0.08 -10.32
N ARG A 206 12.13 0.75 -11.37
CA ARG A 206 10.93 1.52 -11.69
C ARG A 206 9.70 0.62 -11.92
N ALA A 207 9.84 -0.36 -12.81
CA ALA A 207 8.75 -1.29 -13.14
C ALA A 207 8.32 -2.12 -11.92
N THR A 208 9.29 -2.55 -11.10
CA THR A 208 9.02 -3.25 -9.84
C THR A 208 8.31 -2.33 -8.85
N GLY A 209 8.75 -1.07 -8.71
CA GLY A 209 8.11 -0.09 -7.84
C GLY A 209 6.63 0.10 -8.15
N GLY A 210 6.28 0.21 -9.43
CA GLY A 210 4.89 0.30 -9.88
C GLY A 210 4.06 -0.95 -9.53
N LEU A 211 4.61 -2.15 -9.68
CA LEU A 211 3.95 -3.39 -9.27
C LEU A 211 3.75 -3.48 -7.75
N VAL A 212 4.77 -3.14 -6.97
CA VAL A 212 4.72 -3.14 -5.51
C VAL A 212 3.69 -2.13 -5.00
N ALA A 213 3.56 -0.98 -5.67
CA ALA A 213 2.51 0.00 -5.36
C ALA A 213 1.10 -0.60 -5.53
N ILE A 214 0.85 -1.37 -6.61
CA ILE A 214 -0.45 -2.06 -6.81
C ILE A 214 -0.69 -3.11 -5.71
N ALA A 215 0.33 -3.86 -5.29
CA ALA A 215 0.21 -4.79 -4.15
C ALA A 215 -0.18 -4.04 -2.86
N GLY A 216 0.41 -2.86 -2.63
CA GLY A 216 0.06 -1.96 -1.53
C GLY A 216 -1.39 -1.48 -1.61
N ILE A 217 -1.85 -1.07 -2.80
CA ILE A 217 -3.25 -0.68 -3.03
C ILE A 217 -4.21 -1.84 -2.73
N CYS A 218 -3.87 -3.07 -3.13
CA CYS A 218 -4.68 -4.24 -2.84
C CYS A 218 -4.75 -4.53 -1.33
N ALA A 219 -3.63 -4.40 -0.60
CA ALA A 219 -3.60 -4.55 0.86
C ALA A 219 -4.42 -3.45 1.55
N TYR A 220 -4.29 -2.20 1.11
CA TYR A 220 -5.06 -1.06 1.60
C TYR A 220 -6.58 -1.25 1.41
N ASP A 221 -6.99 -1.75 0.26
CA ASP A 221 -8.40 -2.04 -0.04
C ASP A 221 -8.96 -3.20 0.80
N SER A 222 -8.10 -4.13 1.19
CA SER A 222 -8.43 -5.26 2.07
C SER A 222 -8.40 -4.90 3.56
N ASP A 223 -8.19 -3.61 3.89
CA ASP A 223 -8.04 -3.09 5.26
C ASP A 223 -6.83 -3.65 6.03
N GLU A 224 -5.81 -4.08 5.31
CA GLU A 224 -4.53 -4.51 5.88
C GLU A 224 -3.54 -3.33 5.91
N GLN A 225 -3.85 -2.31 6.74
CA GLN A 225 -3.20 -0.99 6.67
C GLN A 225 -1.69 -1.03 6.93
N GLY A 226 -1.23 -1.81 7.90
CA GLY A 226 0.20 -1.93 8.18
C GLY A 226 0.96 -2.67 7.07
N LEU A 227 0.32 -3.62 6.41
CA LEU A 227 0.90 -4.31 5.25
C LEU A 227 0.94 -3.40 4.03
N ALA A 228 -0.13 -2.62 3.78
CA ALA A 228 -0.18 -1.62 2.72
C ALA A 228 0.96 -0.60 2.86
N GLN A 229 1.16 -0.08 4.07
CA GLN A 229 2.23 0.88 4.36
C GLN A 229 3.62 0.29 4.07
N ARG A 230 3.86 -0.97 4.42
CA ARG A 230 5.12 -1.66 4.11
C ARG A 230 5.35 -1.76 2.60
N TYR A 231 4.32 -2.09 1.83
CA TYR A 231 4.41 -2.12 0.36
C TYR A 231 4.67 -0.73 -0.21
N PHE A 232 3.99 0.32 0.29
CA PHE A 232 4.22 1.69 -0.18
C PHE A 232 5.63 2.17 0.15
N HIS A 233 6.16 1.87 1.34
CA HIS A 233 7.55 2.19 1.68
C HIS A 233 8.54 1.44 0.77
N GLN A 234 8.27 0.18 0.42
CA GLN A 234 9.10 -0.56 -0.54
C GLN A 234 9.03 0.06 -1.94
N ALA A 235 7.83 0.40 -2.41
CA ALA A 235 7.65 1.06 -3.71
C ALA A 235 8.38 2.41 -3.76
N LEU A 236 8.34 3.18 -2.68
CA LEU A 236 9.02 4.47 -2.56
C LEU A 236 10.55 4.31 -2.62
N ARG A 237 11.10 3.32 -1.91
CA ARG A 237 12.55 3.02 -1.96
C ARG A 237 12.99 2.56 -3.36
N LEU A 238 12.15 1.80 -4.06
CA LEU A 238 12.40 1.38 -5.45
C LEU A 238 12.33 2.58 -6.41
N ALA A 239 11.36 3.48 -6.23
CA ALA A 239 11.27 4.73 -6.98
C ALA A 239 12.51 5.60 -6.80
N LYS A 240 13.00 5.76 -5.55
CA LYS A 240 14.25 6.48 -5.26
C LYS A 240 15.42 5.85 -6.00
N ALA A 241 15.61 4.54 -5.89
CA ALA A 241 16.72 3.85 -6.54
C ALA A 241 16.64 3.87 -8.08
N SER A 242 15.43 3.97 -8.64
CA SER A 242 15.27 4.15 -10.09
C SER A 242 15.61 5.55 -10.58
N GLY A 243 15.62 6.54 -9.68
CA GLY A 243 15.77 7.96 -10.01
C GLY A 243 14.48 8.61 -10.53
N ASP A 244 13.33 7.89 -10.53
CA ASP A 244 12.05 8.39 -11.03
C ASP A 244 11.28 9.13 -9.91
N ARG A 245 11.36 10.45 -9.93
CA ARG A 245 10.69 11.32 -8.95
C ARG A 245 9.18 11.35 -9.13
N ALA A 246 8.68 11.20 -10.36
CA ALA A 246 7.25 11.14 -10.64
C ALA A 246 6.63 9.87 -10.04
N LEU A 247 7.27 8.71 -10.21
CA LEU A 247 6.85 7.47 -9.54
C LEU A 247 6.91 7.61 -8.02
N GLY A 248 7.96 8.25 -7.48
CA GLY A 248 8.05 8.50 -6.04
C GLY A 248 6.90 9.36 -5.52
N ALA A 249 6.57 10.45 -6.21
CA ALA A 249 5.45 11.32 -5.85
C ALA A 249 4.09 10.59 -5.94
N TYR A 250 3.90 9.73 -6.94
CA TYR A 250 2.74 8.85 -7.03
C TYR A 250 2.62 7.93 -5.80
N VAL A 251 3.72 7.30 -5.39
CA VAL A 251 3.71 6.44 -4.20
C VAL A 251 3.42 7.24 -2.93
N VAL A 252 3.96 8.46 -2.83
CA VAL A 252 3.64 9.35 -1.69
C VAL A 252 2.17 9.75 -1.71
N ALA A 253 1.55 9.98 -2.89
CA ALA A 253 0.11 10.22 -2.98
C ALA A 253 -0.72 9.04 -2.42
N LEU A 254 -0.27 7.79 -2.61
CA LEU A 254 -0.89 6.62 -1.96
C LEU A 254 -0.75 6.66 -0.43
N LEU A 255 0.40 7.10 0.09
CA LEU A 255 0.62 7.32 1.53
C LEU A 255 -0.23 8.48 2.07
N VAL A 256 -0.43 9.56 1.30
CA VAL A 256 -1.36 10.66 1.65
C VAL A 256 -2.77 10.12 1.80
N ASN A 257 -3.24 9.35 0.82
CA ASN A 257 -4.57 8.75 0.86
C ASN A 257 -4.74 7.79 2.06
N GLN A 258 -3.70 7.01 2.38
CA GLN A 258 -3.69 6.17 3.57
C GLN A 258 -3.72 6.98 4.87
N ALA A 259 -2.93 8.04 4.97
CA ALA A 259 -2.92 8.93 6.13
C ALA A 259 -4.28 9.59 6.37
N LEU A 260 -4.95 10.05 5.29
CA LEU A 260 -6.33 10.56 5.36
C LEU A 260 -7.31 9.50 5.88
N PHE A 261 -7.19 8.27 5.42
CA PHE A 261 -8.04 7.16 5.89
C PHE A 261 -7.81 6.86 7.38
N MET A 262 -6.55 6.89 7.83
CA MET A 262 -6.17 6.69 9.23
C MET A 262 -6.44 7.93 10.11
N ARG A 263 -6.97 9.04 9.54
CA ARG A 263 -7.20 10.32 10.21
C ARG A 263 -5.93 11.02 10.71
N GLU A 264 -4.78 10.67 10.13
CA GLU A 264 -3.49 11.31 10.38
C GLU A 264 -3.32 12.54 9.49
N TYR A 265 -4.19 13.55 9.68
CA TYR A 265 -4.33 14.68 8.76
C TYR A 265 -3.08 15.55 8.65
N ARG A 266 -2.36 15.76 9.75
CA ARG A 266 -1.09 16.51 9.73
C ARG A 266 -0.02 15.78 8.91
N GLN A 267 0.02 14.46 9.02
CA GLN A 267 0.92 13.63 8.23
C GLN A 267 0.53 13.64 6.76
N ALA A 268 -0.77 13.61 6.43
CA ALA A 268 -1.24 13.74 5.07
C ALA A 268 -0.81 15.06 4.41
N VAL A 269 -0.90 16.17 5.13
CA VAL A 269 -0.39 17.48 4.66
C VAL A 269 1.11 17.41 4.39
N ALA A 270 1.91 16.95 5.35
CA ALA A 270 3.35 16.88 5.23
C ALA A 270 3.79 16.00 4.04
N PHE A 271 3.13 14.87 3.84
CA PHE A 271 3.40 13.98 2.72
C PHE A 271 3.05 14.62 1.37
N ALA A 272 1.89 15.29 1.28
CA ALA A 272 1.50 15.99 0.05
C ALA A 272 2.50 17.10 -0.30
N GLU A 273 2.94 17.87 0.68
CA GLU A 273 3.97 18.91 0.50
C GLU A 273 5.29 18.33 0.02
N ALA A 274 5.75 17.22 0.63
CA ALA A 274 6.97 16.55 0.20
C ALA A 274 6.87 16.07 -1.26
N ALA A 275 5.74 15.47 -1.65
CA ALA A 275 5.53 15.01 -3.02
C ALA A 275 5.52 16.15 -4.03
N LEU A 276 4.77 17.22 -3.74
CA LEU A 276 4.66 18.40 -4.61
C LEU A 276 6.02 19.10 -4.80
N ARG A 277 6.81 19.21 -3.73
CA ARG A 277 8.14 19.84 -3.74
C ARG A 277 9.16 19.00 -4.48
N THR A 278 9.21 17.70 -4.21
CA THR A 278 10.25 16.79 -4.72
C THR A 278 10.04 16.42 -6.18
N ALA A 279 8.79 16.24 -6.61
CA ALA A 279 8.49 15.96 -8.02
C ALA A 279 8.85 17.16 -8.93
N GLY A 280 8.67 18.39 -8.45
CA GLY A 280 9.08 19.58 -9.18
C GLY A 280 8.51 19.62 -10.61
N ARG A 281 9.41 19.63 -11.60
CA ARG A 281 9.02 19.66 -13.02
C ARG A 281 8.49 18.32 -13.56
N GLU A 282 8.72 17.24 -12.86
CA GLU A 282 8.22 15.91 -13.22
C GLU A 282 6.78 15.68 -12.70
N LEU A 283 6.24 16.62 -11.93
CA LEU A 283 4.87 16.56 -11.44
C LEU A 283 3.89 16.74 -12.59
N THR A 284 3.10 15.69 -12.84
CA THR A 284 2.07 15.77 -13.88
C THR A 284 0.84 16.53 -13.39
N PRO A 285 0.05 17.16 -14.29
CA PRO A 285 -1.20 17.84 -13.93
C PRO A 285 -2.17 16.93 -13.16
N ALA A 286 -2.30 15.66 -13.57
CA ALA A 286 -3.17 14.70 -12.89
C ALA A 286 -2.72 14.44 -11.45
N LEU A 287 -1.46 14.12 -11.24
CA LEU A 287 -0.93 13.86 -9.90
C LEU A 287 -0.96 15.12 -9.02
N GLY A 288 -0.64 16.29 -9.59
CA GLY A 288 -0.73 17.57 -8.90
C GLY A 288 -2.14 17.89 -8.44
N SER A 289 -3.14 17.65 -9.28
CA SER A 289 -4.55 17.88 -8.94
C SER A 289 -5.01 16.97 -7.79
N ASP A 290 -4.64 15.69 -7.81
CA ASP A 290 -4.98 14.73 -6.75
C ASP A 290 -4.31 15.08 -5.42
N LEU A 291 -3.00 15.39 -5.44
CA LEU A 291 -2.26 15.79 -4.24
C LEU A 291 -2.83 17.05 -3.60
N HIS A 292 -3.13 18.08 -4.39
CA HIS A 292 -3.75 19.31 -3.88
C HIS A 292 -5.16 19.06 -3.35
N ALA A 293 -5.98 18.24 -4.00
CA ALA A 293 -7.31 17.89 -3.51
C ALA A 293 -7.25 17.13 -2.17
N MET A 294 -6.34 16.16 -2.05
CA MET A 294 -6.11 15.43 -0.81
C MET A 294 -5.56 16.33 0.31
N GLN A 295 -4.66 17.26 -0.02
CA GLN A 295 -4.14 18.25 0.92
C GLN A 295 -5.24 19.17 1.41
N GLY A 296 -6.09 19.69 0.51
CA GLY A 296 -7.25 20.51 0.84
C GLY A 296 -8.22 19.79 1.77
N LYS A 297 -8.47 18.51 1.50
CA LYS A 297 -9.27 17.65 2.39
C LYS A 297 -8.64 17.52 3.78
N ALA A 298 -7.32 17.32 3.89
CA ALA A 298 -6.63 17.23 5.16
C ALA A 298 -6.75 18.53 5.96
N TYR A 299 -6.56 19.69 5.33
CA TYR A 299 -6.74 20.99 5.97
C TYR A 299 -8.19 21.24 6.42
N ALA A 300 -9.18 20.82 5.64
CA ALA A 300 -10.60 20.90 6.05
C ALA A 300 -10.88 20.10 7.33
N TYR A 301 -10.26 18.91 7.46
CA TYR A 301 -10.37 18.13 8.71
C TYR A 301 -9.61 18.75 9.88
N LEU A 302 -8.53 19.47 9.64
CA LEU A 302 -7.78 20.22 10.67
C LEU A 302 -8.48 21.53 11.07
N GLY A 303 -9.54 21.95 10.35
CA GLY A 303 -10.27 23.20 10.62
C GLY A 303 -9.62 24.43 9.98
N ASP A 304 -8.59 24.27 9.14
CA ASP A 304 -7.96 25.37 8.41
C ASP A 304 -8.66 25.59 7.06
N ALA A 305 -9.74 26.37 7.11
CA ALA A 305 -10.56 26.65 5.93
C ALA A 305 -9.78 27.44 4.85
N GLY A 306 -8.90 28.35 5.25
CA GLY A 306 -8.10 29.16 4.32
C GLY A 306 -7.17 28.32 3.47
N SER A 307 -6.36 27.48 4.12
CA SER A 307 -5.47 26.54 3.44
C SER A 307 -6.23 25.50 2.62
N ALA A 308 -7.37 25.01 3.12
CA ALA A 308 -8.22 24.07 2.39
C ALA A 308 -8.70 24.65 1.07
N LEU A 309 -9.30 25.86 1.08
CA LEU A 309 -9.80 26.54 -0.13
C LEU A 309 -8.67 26.87 -1.11
N ALA A 310 -7.52 27.31 -0.62
CA ALA A 310 -6.36 27.56 -1.47
C ALA A 310 -5.87 26.27 -2.17
N CYS A 311 -5.88 25.13 -1.46
CA CYS A 311 -5.55 23.83 -2.07
C CYS A 311 -6.60 23.38 -3.08
N ILE A 312 -7.89 23.57 -2.79
CA ILE A 312 -8.97 23.27 -3.73
C ILE A 312 -8.78 24.04 -5.05
N GLY A 313 -8.53 25.36 -4.99
CA GLY A 313 -8.29 26.16 -6.19
C GLY A 313 -7.09 25.65 -7.00
N ARG A 314 -5.99 25.26 -6.35
CA ARG A 314 -4.84 24.65 -7.04
C ARG A 314 -5.16 23.29 -7.65
N ALA A 315 -6.00 22.49 -6.99
CA ALA A 315 -6.44 21.20 -7.51
C ALA A 315 -7.27 21.37 -8.79
N GLU A 316 -8.21 22.30 -8.79
CA GLU A 316 -9.06 22.62 -9.95
C GLU A 316 -8.24 23.19 -11.11
N GLU A 317 -7.33 24.11 -10.84
CA GLU A 317 -6.40 24.65 -11.84
C GLU A 317 -5.54 23.55 -12.47
N ALA A 318 -4.97 22.65 -11.67
CA ALA A 318 -4.17 21.52 -12.16
C ALA A 318 -5.05 20.54 -12.97
N ALA A 319 -6.26 20.25 -12.49
CA ALA A 319 -7.21 19.39 -13.20
C ALA A 319 -7.58 19.94 -14.59
N GLY A 320 -7.73 21.25 -14.73
CA GLY A 320 -7.97 21.91 -16.03
C GLY A 320 -6.82 21.79 -17.03
N ARG A 321 -5.63 21.42 -16.57
CA ARG A 321 -4.44 21.19 -17.42
C ARG A 321 -4.23 19.72 -17.83
N ILE A 322 -5.01 18.78 -17.30
CA ILE A 322 -4.91 17.36 -17.66
C ILE A 322 -5.21 17.17 -19.15
N ARG A 323 -4.29 16.51 -19.85
CA ARG A 323 -4.46 16.17 -21.27
C ARG A 323 -4.63 14.66 -21.39
N PRO A 324 -5.76 14.16 -21.91
CA PRO A 324 -5.95 12.74 -22.12
C PRO A 324 -4.82 12.13 -22.95
N GLY A 325 -4.27 11.00 -22.50
CA GLY A 325 -3.19 10.28 -23.17
C GLY A 325 -1.78 10.84 -22.98
N ALA A 326 -1.62 11.99 -22.31
CA ALA A 326 -0.30 12.55 -21.99
C ALA A 326 0.19 12.20 -20.57
N GLU A 327 -0.68 11.64 -19.74
CA GLU A 327 -0.36 11.24 -18.37
C GLU A 327 0.28 9.85 -18.34
N PRO A 328 1.25 9.61 -17.43
CA PRO A 328 1.77 8.27 -17.20
C PRO A 328 0.69 7.27 -16.76
N ASP A 329 0.92 5.99 -17.04
CA ASP A 329 -0.01 4.93 -16.63
C ASP A 329 -0.32 4.94 -15.13
N GLU A 330 0.67 5.32 -14.29
CA GLU A 330 0.52 5.40 -12.84
C GLU A 330 -0.52 6.42 -12.40
N THR A 331 -0.70 7.49 -13.14
CA THR A 331 -1.66 8.56 -12.84
C THR A 331 -3.00 8.40 -13.57
N GLY A 332 -3.15 7.36 -14.39
CA GLY A 332 -4.40 7.04 -15.10
C GLY A 332 -5.61 6.74 -14.21
N TYR A 333 -5.40 6.65 -12.87
CA TYR A 333 -6.50 6.58 -11.90
C TYR A 333 -7.16 7.94 -11.67
N VAL A 334 -6.49 9.05 -11.97
CA VAL A 334 -7.04 10.41 -11.86
C VAL A 334 -7.98 10.65 -13.05
N GLN A 335 -9.13 10.01 -12.98
CA GLN A 335 -10.18 10.13 -14.00
C GLN A 335 -11.06 11.35 -13.74
N PRO A 336 -11.77 11.84 -14.75
CA PRO A 336 -12.77 12.90 -14.57
C PRO A 336 -13.67 12.58 -13.36
N GLY A 337 -13.91 13.58 -12.52
CA GLY A 337 -14.73 13.44 -11.30
C GLY A 337 -14.01 12.92 -10.06
N LEU A 338 -12.76 12.43 -10.14
CA LEU A 338 -12.00 12.08 -8.93
C LEU A 338 -11.69 13.33 -8.09
N VAL A 339 -11.17 14.38 -8.71
CA VAL A 339 -10.86 15.64 -8.04
C VAL A 339 -12.15 16.26 -7.48
N ASN A 340 -13.23 16.25 -8.26
CA ASN A 340 -14.53 16.77 -7.82
C ASN A 340 -15.04 16.05 -6.56
N VAL A 341 -14.96 14.72 -6.48
CA VAL A 341 -15.43 14.00 -5.27
C VAL A 341 -14.57 14.30 -4.05
N GLN A 342 -13.26 14.48 -4.21
CA GLN A 342 -12.39 14.87 -3.10
C GLN A 342 -12.63 16.29 -2.64
N VAL A 343 -12.86 17.21 -3.57
CA VAL A 343 -13.25 18.60 -3.28
C VAL A 343 -14.63 18.63 -2.59
N ALA A 344 -15.60 17.83 -3.06
CA ALA A 344 -16.90 17.71 -2.40
C ALA A 344 -16.77 17.23 -0.94
N GLU A 345 -15.91 16.25 -0.66
CA GLU A 345 -15.66 15.79 0.73
C GLU A 345 -15.02 16.89 1.59
N ALA A 346 -14.09 17.69 1.03
CA ALA A 346 -13.48 18.81 1.74
C ALA A 346 -14.52 19.91 2.07
N LEU A 347 -15.30 20.32 1.07
CA LEU A 347 -16.35 21.33 1.24
C LEU A 347 -17.46 20.88 2.18
N LEU A 348 -17.86 19.59 2.12
CA LEU A 348 -18.77 18.98 3.09
C LEU A 348 -18.24 19.12 4.51
N ARG A 349 -16.95 18.90 4.72
CA ARG A 349 -16.31 19.04 6.03
C ARG A 349 -16.25 20.49 6.49
N LEU A 350 -16.08 21.45 5.57
CA LEU A 350 -16.11 22.89 5.86
C LEU A 350 -17.52 23.42 6.11
N GLY A 351 -18.57 22.65 5.78
CA GLY A 351 -19.97 23.06 5.96
C GLY A 351 -20.55 23.83 4.76
N ASP A 352 -19.80 24.00 3.67
CA ASP A 352 -20.31 24.59 2.44
C ASP A 352 -21.08 23.53 1.62
N LEU A 353 -22.31 23.24 2.07
CA LEU A 353 -23.15 22.22 1.46
C LEU A 353 -23.55 22.52 0.02
N PRO A 354 -23.86 23.78 -0.39
CA PRO A 354 -24.18 24.10 -1.77
C PRO A 354 -23.02 23.81 -2.73
N ALA A 355 -21.82 24.28 -2.40
CA ALA A 355 -20.62 24.04 -3.21
C ALA A 355 -20.24 22.54 -3.20
N ALA A 356 -20.32 21.87 -2.05
CA ALA A 356 -20.09 20.44 -1.94
C ALA A 356 -21.00 19.63 -2.86
N ARG A 357 -22.31 19.99 -2.92
CA ARG A 357 -23.28 19.34 -3.79
C ARG A 357 -22.96 19.54 -5.27
N ALA A 358 -22.63 20.76 -5.68
CA ALA A 358 -22.25 21.03 -7.06
C ALA A 358 -21.09 20.14 -7.53
N GLN A 359 -20.04 20.02 -6.71
CA GLN A 359 -18.89 19.15 -6.97
C GLN A 359 -19.27 17.66 -6.96
N ALA A 360 -20.11 17.22 -6.02
CA ALA A 360 -20.53 15.82 -5.93
C ALA A 360 -21.42 15.41 -7.13
N VAL A 361 -22.31 16.27 -7.59
CA VAL A 361 -23.12 16.03 -8.81
C VAL A 361 -22.22 15.93 -10.04
N ALA A 362 -21.26 16.85 -10.21
CA ALA A 362 -20.28 16.76 -11.29
C ALA A 362 -19.45 15.47 -11.23
N ALA A 363 -19.06 15.05 -10.03
CA ALA A 363 -18.35 13.80 -9.82
C ALA A 363 -19.20 12.57 -10.21
N ALA A 364 -20.46 12.52 -9.79
CA ALA A 364 -21.36 11.40 -10.08
C ALA A 364 -21.72 11.30 -11.58
N ALA A 365 -21.80 12.43 -12.27
CA ALA A 365 -22.07 12.48 -13.72
C ALA A 365 -20.85 12.08 -14.57
N ALA A 366 -19.62 12.19 -14.05
CA ALA A 366 -18.42 11.89 -14.79
C ALA A 366 -18.21 10.37 -14.94
N PRO A 367 -17.63 9.90 -16.07
CA PRO A 367 -17.30 8.50 -16.27
C PRO A 367 -16.45 7.93 -15.12
N ALA A 368 -16.77 6.74 -14.65
CA ALA A 368 -16.07 6.05 -13.60
C ALA A 368 -16.16 4.54 -13.78
N HIS A 369 -15.16 3.82 -13.27
CA HIS A 369 -15.29 2.38 -13.03
C HIS A 369 -16.27 2.14 -11.85
N ASP A 370 -16.85 0.94 -11.78
CA ASP A 370 -17.96 0.64 -10.85
C ASP A 370 -17.68 1.04 -9.39
N ARG A 371 -16.49 0.72 -8.87
CA ARG A 371 -16.10 1.09 -7.50
C ARG A 371 -16.00 2.62 -7.30
N GLY A 372 -15.47 3.32 -8.30
CA GLY A 372 -15.40 4.79 -8.29
C GLY A 372 -16.80 5.39 -8.28
N ARG A 373 -17.73 4.84 -9.05
CA ARG A 373 -19.12 5.29 -9.09
C ARG A 373 -19.82 5.11 -7.74
N VAL A 374 -19.69 3.94 -7.12
CA VAL A 374 -20.27 3.71 -5.77
C VAL A 374 -19.72 4.71 -4.75
N HIS A 375 -18.42 5.00 -4.76
CA HIS A 375 -17.83 6.01 -3.88
C HIS A 375 -18.42 7.41 -4.12
N ARG A 376 -18.56 7.81 -5.38
CA ARG A 376 -19.12 9.14 -5.75
C ARG A 376 -20.58 9.27 -5.33
N LEU A 377 -21.38 8.22 -5.53
CA LEU A 377 -22.76 8.17 -5.09
C LEU A 377 -22.88 8.23 -3.56
N ALA A 378 -21.98 7.55 -2.83
CA ALA A 378 -21.95 7.62 -1.37
C ALA A 378 -21.72 9.06 -0.87
N VAL A 379 -20.79 9.80 -1.49
CA VAL A 379 -20.53 11.20 -1.11
C VAL A 379 -21.73 12.09 -1.46
N LEU A 380 -22.32 11.92 -2.64
CA LEU A 380 -23.49 12.68 -3.06
C LEU A 380 -24.70 12.45 -2.14
N ALA A 381 -25.03 11.18 -1.87
CA ALA A 381 -26.14 10.83 -0.97
C ALA A 381 -25.99 11.50 0.42
N ARG A 382 -24.78 11.44 0.99
CA ARG A 382 -24.49 12.07 2.29
C ARG A 382 -24.67 13.59 2.28
N ILE A 383 -24.28 14.24 1.21
CA ILE A 383 -24.45 15.71 1.04
C ILE A 383 -25.92 16.05 0.92
N GLU A 384 -26.68 15.32 0.10
CA GLU A 384 -28.12 15.54 -0.11
C GLU A 384 -28.91 15.34 1.18
N LEU A 385 -28.63 14.27 1.94
CA LEU A 385 -29.24 14.02 3.25
C LEU A 385 -28.93 15.16 4.24
N ARG A 386 -27.72 15.68 4.27
CA ARG A 386 -27.31 16.78 5.17
C ARG A 386 -27.87 18.13 4.77
N GLN A 387 -28.20 18.32 3.50
CA GLN A 387 -28.93 19.50 3.02
C GLN A 387 -30.43 19.45 3.36
N GLY A 388 -30.93 18.31 3.84
CA GLY A 388 -32.36 18.09 4.08
C GLY A 388 -33.13 17.65 2.84
N ASP A 389 -32.45 17.39 1.70
CA ASP A 389 -33.06 16.86 0.47
C ASP A 389 -33.17 15.33 0.58
N ALA A 390 -34.07 14.90 1.47
CA ALA A 390 -34.20 13.49 1.83
C ALA A 390 -34.64 12.62 0.63
N ASP A 391 -35.51 13.13 -0.24
CA ASP A 391 -35.96 12.42 -1.45
C ASP A 391 -34.79 12.00 -2.34
N ARG A 392 -33.92 12.96 -2.67
CA ARG A 392 -32.75 12.72 -3.51
C ARG A 392 -31.71 11.87 -2.80
N GLY A 393 -31.44 12.17 -1.52
CA GLY A 393 -30.49 11.42 -0.73
C GLY A 393 -30.83 9.93 -0.63
N VAL A 394 -32.13 9.61 -0.42
CA VAL A 394 -32.63 8.22 -0.41
C VAL A 394 -32.50 7.59 -1.81
N ALA A 395 -32.90 8.28 -2.88
CA ALA A 395 -32.80 7.76 -4.24
C ALA A 395 -31.32 7.47 -4.63
N THR A 396 -30.41 8.38 -4.32
CA THR A 396 -28.97 8.20 -4.56
C THR A 396 -28.38 7.05 -3.72
N ALA A 397 -28.83 6.89 -2.47
CA ALA A 397 -28.41 5.79 -1.61
C ALA A 397 -28.87 4.41 -2.13
N VAL A 398 -30.09 4.34 -2.68
CA VAL A 398 -30.60 3.12 -3.32
C VAL A 398 -29.78 2.77 -4.56
N GLU A 399 -29.51 3.75 -5.44
CA GLU A 399 -28.65 3.53 -6.62
C GLU A 399 -27.26 3.02 -6.19
N MET A 400 -26.64 3.65 -5.20
CA MET A 400 -25.36 3.23 -4.62
C MET A 400 -25.42 1.79 -4.13
N ALA A 401 -26.44 1.40 -3.36
CA ALA A 401 -26.58 0.07 -2.80
C ALA A 401 -26.74 -1.02 -3.89
N VAL A 402 -27.49 -0.71 -4.94
CA VAL A 402 -27.66 -1.62 -6.08
C VAL A 402 -26.33 -1.85 -6.81
N GLN A 403 -25.57 -0.78 -7.06
CA GLN A 403 -24.29 -0.87 -7.74
C GLN A 403 -23.18 -1.50 -6.91
N ALA A 404 -23.27 -1.44 -5.58
CA ALA A 404 -22.28 -2.03 -4.68
C ALA A 404 -22.38 -3.57 -4.56
N ARG A 405 -23.44 -4.19 -5.08
CA ARG A 405 -23.64 -5.65 -4.96
C ARG A 405 -22.51 -6.43 -5.61
N GLY A 406 -21.97 -7.40 -4.86
CA GLY A 406 -20.90 -8.28 -5.33
C GLY A 406 -19.50 -7.64 -5.34
N MET A 407 -19.31 -6.43 -4.80
CA MET A 407 -18.00 -5.80 -4.72
C MET A 407 -17.26 -6.22 -3.45
N GLU A 408 -16.07 -6.79 -3.63
CA GLU A 408 -15.18 -7.24 -2.56
C GLU A 408 -14.19 -6.13 -2.17
N SER A 409 -14.66 -5.12 -1.44
CA SER A 409 -13.85 -4.02 -0.93
C SER A 409 -14.26 -3.63 0.48
N ARG A 410 -13.37 -3.81 1.44
CA ARG A 410 -13.65 -3.43 2.85
C ARG A 410 -13.84 -1.92 2.99
N ARG A 411 -13.04 -1.13 2.29
CA ARG A 411 -13.18 0.34 2.30
C ARG A 411 -14.52 0.82 1.75
N LEU A 412 -15.02 0.16 0.71
CA LEU A 412 -16.33 0.50 0.16
C LEU A 412 -17.45 0.21 1.16
N ARG A 413 -17.31 -0.84 1.93
CA ARG A 413 -18.25 -1.16 3.02
C ARG A 413 -18.33 -0.08 4.09
N ASP A 414 -17.22 0.59 4.41
CA ASP A 414 -17.24 1.71 5.35
C ASP A 414 -18.05 2.88 4.79
N ARG A 415 -17.93 3.17 3.49
CA ARG A 415 -18.77 4.18 2.83
C ARG A 415 -20.25 3.82 2.83
N LEU A 416 -20.58 2.56 2.62
CA LEU A 416 -21.95 2.07 2.73
C LEU A 416 -22.49 2.24 4.15
N ARG A 417 -21.69 1.94 5.17
CA ARG A 417 -22.07 2.14 6.58
C ARG A 417 -22.32 3.61 6.91
N ASP A 418 -21.45 4.51 6.45
CA ASP A 418 -21.59 5.95 6.64
C ASP A 418 -22.95 6.44 6.08
N VAL A 419 -23.32 6.03 4.86
CA VAL A 419 -24.59 6.41 4.23
C VAL A 419 -25.79 5.80 4.99
N ARG A 420 -25.70 4.54 5.38
CA ARG A 420 -26.73 3.87 6.18
C ARG A 420 -26.99 4.61 7.50
N ASP A 421 -25.92 5.05 8.15
CA ASP A 421 -26.03 5.72 9.45
C ASP A 421 -26.62 7.14 9.29
N ASP A 422 -26.28 7.85 8.22
CA ASP A 422 -26.92 9.13 7.84
C ASP A 422 -28.42 8.93 7.52
N LEU A 423 -28.82 7.85 6.82
CA LEU A 423 -30.22 7.49 6.53
C LEU A 423 -31.02 7.22 7.81
N ARG A 424 -30.45 6.47 8.77
CA ARG A 424 -31.10 6.17 10.06
C ARG A 424 -31.39 7.43 10.90
N GLY A 425 -30.63 8.49 10.69
CA GLY A 425 -30.85 9.79 11.29
C GLY A 425 -31.96 10.61 10.61
N THR A 426 -32.47 10.14 9.47
CA THR A 426 -33.41 10.88 8.62
C THR A 426 -34.84 10.39 8.85
N ARG A 427 -35.75 11.30 9.19
CA ARG A 427 -37.20 11.01 9.34
C ARG A 427 -37.92 11.18 7.99
N PHE A 428 -37.69 10.26 7.07
CA PHE A 428 -38.29 10.32 5.73
C PHE A 428 -38.74 8.92 5.26
N GLY A 429 -39.92 8.85 4.60
CA GLY A 429 -40.44 7.59 4.08
C GLY A 429 -39.46 7.02 3.02
N GLY A 430 -39.13 5.72 3.16
CA GLY A 430 -38.14 5.05 2.28
C GLY A 430 -36.70 5.04 2.83
N ALA A 431 -36.36 5.83 3.84
CA ALA A 431 -35.01 5.82 4.42
C ALA A 431 -34.68 4.47 5.08
N ASP A 432 -35.65 3.86 5.79
CA ASP A 432 -35.48 2.56 6.41
C ASP A 432 -35.33 1.44 5.37
N GLU A 433 -36.04 1.52 4.26
CA GLU A 433 -35.93 0.56 3.15
C GLU A 433 -34.56 0.69 2.46
N ALA A 434 -34.09 1.91 2.22
CA ALA A 434 -32.76 2.16 1.67
C ALA A 434 -31.65 1.67 2.61
N ALA A 435 -31.79 1.90 3.92
CA ALA A 435 -30.85 1.38 4.92
C ALA A 435 -30.84 -0.16 4.96
N ALA A 436 -32.01 -0.80 4.85
CA ALA A 436 -32.11 -2.26 4.78
C ALA A 436 -31.45 -2.83 3.50
N LEU A 437 -31.57 -2.14 2.36
CA LEU A 437 -30.91 -2.50 1.10
C LEU A 437 -29.37 -2.45 1.25
N ILE A 438 -28.84 -1.41 1.89
CA ILE A 438 -27.40 -1.30 2.19
C ILE A 438 -26.97 -2.42 3.13
N GLU A 439 -27.75 -2.75 4.16
CA GLU A 439 -27.44 -3.88 5.05
C GLU A 439 -27.40 -5.20 4.30
N GLY A 440 -28.30 -5.40 3.35
CA GLY A 440 -28.27 -6.57 2.46
C GLY A 440 -26.94 -6.66 1.67
N ALA A 441 -26.47 -5.55 1.13
CA ALA A 441 -25.18 -5.49 0.43
C ALA A 441 -23.99 -5.73 1.36
N LEU A 442 -24.09 -5.34 2.64
CA LEU A 442 -23.05 -5.55 3.65
C LEU A 442 -22.98 -6.99 4.19
N ARG A 443 -24.04 -7.80 4.08
CA ARG A 443 -24.10 -9.17 4.59
C ARG A 443 -23.40 -10.19 3.71
N VAL A 444 -23.10 -9.88 2.45
CA VAL A 444 -22.36 -10.77 1.56
C VAL A 444 -20.94 -10.95 2.14
N PRO A 445 -20.47 -12.19 2.45
CA PRO A 445 -19.10 -12.39 2.96
C PRO A 445 -18.05 -11.92 1.94
N LEU A 446 -16.92 -11.40 2.46
CA LEU A 446 -15.72 -11.10 1.66
C LEU A 446 -14.86 -12.33 1.53
#